data_4809a9992f0719b48f9ea63f9641a64a
#
_entry.id   4809a9992f0719b48f9ea63f9641a64a
#
_cell.length_a   1.000
_cell.length_b   1.000
_cell.length_c   1.000
_cell.angle_alpha   90.00
_cell.angle_beta   90.00
_cell.angle_gamma   90.00
#
_symmetry.space_group_name_H-M   'P 1'
#
loop_
_entity.id
_entity.type
_entity.pdbx_description
1 polymer ?
#
loop_
_entity_poly.entity_id
_entity_poly.type
_entity_poly.pdbx_seq_one_letter_code
_entity_poly.pdbx_strand_id
1 'polypeptide(L)'
;MNRRTFLQKFGLAAAGVAAAPSLLHALTSPSVGASPSAASGSEFVFARLRYNSGDWDYNPKVCANVLDSVVRYTEIGVRQSEVVITADSTELQAFPFVFMTGHKLVRFSEKERQGLINFVHNGGLLFSDDCNHDTNGLYAKSFEAEMQRAFPGPATLAKLPKHHAIYNSFFKFPDGPPQTTHELNGWGDNVVHDYTRGVEYRGRLGVLYTNQDYGCEWDYDWKNKRFRKTDNTRFAVNIVVYAMT
;
A
#
# COMPACT_ATOMS: atom_id res chain seq x y z
N MET A 1 4.77 -16.05 -14.67
CA MET A 1 5.49 -16.43 -13.44
C MET A 1 4.53 -16.11 -12.28
N ASN A 2 4.27 -17.06 -11.36
CA ASN A 2 3.27 -16.85 -10.28
C ASN A 2 3.87 -15.90 -9.22
N ARG A 3 3.02 -15.05 -8.58
CA ARG A 3 3.39 -14.13 -7.47
C ARG A 3 4.22 -14.81 -6.37
N ARG A 4 3.90 -16.04 -6.02
CA ARG A 4 4.63 -16.85 -5.02
C ARG A 4 6.10 -17.11 -5.41
N THR A 5 6.36 -17.35 -6.68
CA THR A 5 7.72 -17.70 -7.18
C THR A 5 8.64 -16.50 -7.27
N PHE A 6 8.08 -15.29 -7.46
CA PHE A 6 8.85 -14.05 -7.52
C PHE A 6 9.38 -13.64 -6.14
N LEU A 7 8.51 -13.67 -5.10
CA LEU A 7 8.91 -13.31 -3.74
C LEU A 7 9.98 -14.25 -3.15
N GLN A 8 9.98 -15.53 -3.56
CA GLN A 8 11.02 -16.48 -3.18
C GLN A 8 12.41 -16.17 -3.79
N LYS A 9 12.46 -15.53 -4.97
CA LYS A 9 13.74 -15.19 -5.64
C LYS A 9 14.44 -13.97 -5.03
N PHE A 10 13.70 -13.01 -4.45
CA PHE A 10 14.31 -11.84 -3.84
C PHE A 10 14.93 -12.10 -2.44
N GLY A 11 14.56 -13.18 -1.77
CA GLY A 11 15.15 -13.59 -0.50
C GLY A 11 16.55 -14.25 -0.61
N LEU A 12 16.99 -14.57 -1.82
CA LEU A 12 18.23 -15.36 -2.04
C LEU A 12 19.43 -14.55 -2.57
N ALA A 13 19.30 -13.25 -2.77
CA ALA A 13 20.36 -12.41 -3.38
C ALA A 13 21.33 -11.75 -2.40
N ALA A 14 21.38 -12.16 -1.14
CA ALA A 14 22.27 -11.58 -0.12
C ALA A 14 23.21 -12.61 0.55
N ALA A 15 23.79 -13.53 -0.23
CA ALA A 15 24.85 -14.39 0.30
C ALA A 15 25.84 -14.76 -0.83
N GLY A 16 26.94 -14.05 -0.89
CA GLY A 16 28.04 -14.38 -1.81
C GLY A 16 29.24 -13.44 -1.71
N VAL A 17 29.99 -13.48 -0.62
CA VAL A 17 31.40 -13.10 -0.62
C VAL A 17 32.19 -14.22 0.03
N ALA A 18 33.00 -14.88 -0.77
CA ALA A 18 33.94 -15.91 -0.34
C ALA A 18 35.19 -15.26 0.28
N ALA A 19 35.64 -15.75 1.42
CA ALA A 19 37.00 -15.56 1.90
C ALA A 19 37.53 -16.88 2.47
N ALA A 20 38.76 -17.18 2.11
CA ALA A 20 39.49 -18.41 2.34
C ALA A 20 40.02 -18.55 3.81
N PRO A 21 40.60 -19.67 4.21
CA PRO A 21 40.53 -20.21 5.56
C PRO A 21 41.71 -19.82 6.46
N SER A 22 41.47 -19.74 7.75
CA SER A 22 42.50 -19.86 8.77
C SER A 22 42.05 -20.83 9.86
N LEU A 23 42.83 -21.86 10.06
CA LEU A 23 42.75 -22.86 11.12
C LEU A 23 43.02 -22.23 12.47
N LEU A 24 42.26 -22.46 13.53
CA LEU A 24 42.70 -23.07 14.79
C LEU A 24 41.59 -23.15 15.85
N HIS A 25 41.54 -24.36 16.45
CA HIS A 25 41.12 -24.77 17.79
C HIS A 25 39.61 -24.78 18.14
N ALA A 26 39.22 -26.00 18.34
CA ALA A 26 37.96 -26.47 18.92
C ALA A 26 37.84 -26.11 20.41
N LEU A 27 36.67 -25.61 20.80
CA LEU A 27 36.06 -25.89 22.09
C LEU A 27 34.56 -26.11 21.85
N THR A 28 34.15 -27.33 22.13
CA THR A 28 32.78 -27.82 22.00
C THR A 28 31.89 -27.22 23.08
N SER A 29 30.83 -26.53 22.66
CA SER A 29 29.65 -26.30 23.49
C SER A 29 28.42 -26.77 22.71
N PRO A 30 27.45 -27.42 23.33
CA PRO A 30 26.30 -27.97 22.62
C PRO A 30 25.40 -26.82 22.16
N SER A 31 25.28 -26.64 20.87
CA SER A 31 24.28 -25.78 20.28
C SER A 31 22.91 -26.43 20.45
N VAL A 32 22.08 -25.85 21.30
CA VAL A 32 20.63 -26.10 21.28
C VAL A 32 20.14 -25.69 19.89
N GLY A 33 19.78 -26.66 19.10
CA GLY A 33 19.23 -26.46 17.77
C GLY A 33 17.93 -25.70 17.86
N ALA A 34 17.96 -24.44 17.48
CA ALA A 34 16.75 -23.73 17.10
C ALA A 34 16.28 -24.33 15.77
N SER A 35 15.22 -25.13 15.80
CA SER A 35 14.53 -25.58 14.62
C SER A 35 14.10 -24.34 13.83
N PRO A 36 14.35 -24.25 12.51
CA PRO A 36 13.79 -23.20 11.70
C PRO A 36 12.27 -23.39 11.70
N SER A 37 11.56 -22.46 12.33
CA SER A 37 10.12 -22.36 12.25
C SER A 37 9.72 -22.20 10.79
N ALA A 38 9.15 -23.24 10.22
CA ALA A 38 8.58 -23.21 8.87
C ALA A 38 7.27 -22.42 8.89
N ALA A 39 7.35 -21.13 8.73
CA ALA A 39 6.24 -20.27 8.35
C ALA A 39 6.66 -19.49 7.11
N SER A 40 6.70 -20.15 5.95
CA SER A 40 6.82 -19.47 4.66
C SER A 40 5.44 -18.96 4.21
N GLY A 41 4.83 -18.08 5.00
CA GLY A 41 3.85 -17.13 4.50
C GLY A 41 4.61 -16.11 3.63
N SER A 42 4.04 -15.72 2.49
CA SER A 42 4.63 -14.66 1.69
C SER A 42 4.65 -13.36 2.51
N GLU A 43 5.83 -12.81 2.74
CA GLU A 43 5.99 -11.52 3.40
C GLU A 43 5.24 -10.42 2.65
N PHE A 44 4.54 -9.56 3.39
CA PHE A 44 3.99 -8.33 2.81
C PHE A 44 5.12 -7.35 2.53
N VAL A 45 5.15 -6.84 1.31
CA VAL A 45 6.08 -5.80 0.88
C VAL A 45 5.28 -4.54 0.57
N PHE A 46 5.56 -3.45 1.28
CA PHE A 46 4.99 -2.16 0.96
C PHE A 46 5.65 -1.63 -0.32
N ALA A 47 4.90 -1.57 -1.41
CA ALA A 47 5.37 -0.99 -2.66
C ALA A 47 4.80 0.43 -2.82
N ARG A 48 5.66 1.39 -3.16
CA ARG A 48 5.30 2.77 -3.46
C ARG A 48 5.41 3.02 -4.96
N LEU A 49 4.36 3.57 -5.56
CA LEU A 49 4.35 3.92 -6.98
C LEU A 49 5.06 5.24 -7.22
N ARG A 50 6.14 5.20 -7.99
CA ARG A 50 6.78 6.39 -8.55
C ARG A 50 6.13 6.74 -9.88
N TYR A 51 5.67 7.97 -10.03
CA TYR A 51 5.16 8.54 -11.27
C TYR A 51 5.81 9.90 -11.54
N ASN A 52 6.08 10.22 -12.80
CA ASN A 52 6.96 11.35 -13.15
C ASN A 52 6.29 12.72 -13.14
N SER A 53 4.97 12.80 -13.09
CA SER A 53 4.21 14.03 -13.21
C SER A 53 3.97 14.78 -11.91
N GLY A 54 4.28 14.17 -10.75
CA GLY A 54 3.90 14.68 -9.44
C GLY A 54 4.94 14.50 -8.36
N ASP A 55 4.48 14.49 -7.13
CA ASP A 55 5.25 14.41 -5.88
C ASP A 55 5.01 13.07 -5.15
N TRP A 56 5.28 11.99 -5.84
CA TRP A 56 5.09 10.60 -5.40
C TRP A 56 5.82 10.24 -4.09
N ASP A 57 6.89 10.95 -3.76
CA ASP A 57 7.74 10.76 -2.57
C ASP A 57 7.26 11.52 -1.34
N TYR A 58 6.07 12.13 -1.42
CA TYR A 58 5.43 12.75 -0.28
C TYR A 58 5.08 11.72 0.80
N ASN A 59 5.06 12.12 2.07
CA ASN A 59 4.78 11.24 3.20
C ASN A 59 5.78 10.07 3.35
N PRO A 60 7.07 10.35 3.61
CA PRO A 60 8.12 9.33 3.60
C PRO A 60 8.02 8.28 4.72
N LYS A 61 7.30 8.56 5.82
CA LYS A 61 7.15 7.64 6.96
C LYS A 61 5.96 6.70 6.86
N VAL A 62 5.09 6.87 5.86
CA VAL A 62 3.87 6.05 5.70
C VAL A 62 4.20 4.57 5.73
N CYS A 63 5.19 4.14 4.97
CA CYS A 63 5.60 2.73 4.95
C CYS A 63 5.90 2.20 6.35
N ALA A 64 6.81 2.86 7.08
CA ALA A 64 7.24 2.41 8.40
C ALA A 64 6.07 2.33 9.39
N ASN A 65 5.19 3.33 9.39
CA ASN A 65 4.08 3.40 10.33
C ASN A 65 2.95 2.41 9.99
N VAL A 66 2.69 2.18 8.71
CA VAL A 66 1.74 1.12 8.26
C VAL A 66 2.28 -0.26 8.63
N LEU A 67 3.56 -0.53 8.37
CA LEU A 67 4.17 -1.82 8.72
C LEU A 67 4.19 -2.07 10.24
N ASP A 68 4.50 -1.05 11.07
CA ASP A 68 4.38 -1.13 12.52
C ASP A 68 2.96 -1.54 12.96
N SER A 69 1.96 -0.97 12.32
CA SER A 69 0.56 -1.30 12.59
C SER A 69 0.19 -2.72 12.16
N VAL A 70 0.66 -3.16 11.01
CA VAL A 70 0.44 -4.55 10.53
C VAL A 70 1.05 -5.55 11.48
N VAL A 71 2.30 -5.36 11.88
CA VAL A 71 2.98 -6.22 12.86
C VAL A 71 2.29 -6.21 14.23
N ARG A 72 1.77 -5.05 14.64
CA ARG A 72 1.10 -4.90 15.94
C ARG A 72 -0.21 -5.65 16.03
N TYR A 73 -0.97 -5.71 14.95
CA TYR A 73 -2.34 -6.23 14.97
C TYR A 73 -2.50 -7.58 14.28
N THR A 74 -1.51 -8.03 13.53
CA THR A 74 -1.59 -9.26 12.73
C THR A 74 -0.32 -10.11 12.89
N GLU A 75 -0.37 -11.33 12.39
CA GLU A 75 0.78 -12.23 12.27
C GLU A 75 1.39 -12.19 10.86
N ILE A 76 1.02 -11.22 10.03
CA ILE A 76 1.57 -11.07 8.68
C ILE A 76 3.06 -10.72 8.79
N GLY A 77 3.91 -11.56 8.21
CA GLY A 77 5.33 -11.22 8.04
C GLY A 77 5.49 -10.01 7.13
N VAL A 78 6.34 -9.06 7.49
CA VAL A 78 6.54 -7.83 6.73
C VAL A 78 8.01 -7.59 6.41
N ARG A 79 8.29 -7.13 5.20
CA ARG A 79 9.59 -6.55 4.86
C ARG A 79 9.67 -5.13 5.40
N GLN A 80 10.70 -4.81 6.19
CA GLN A 80 10.82 -3.56 6.93
C GLN A 80 11.09 -2.30 6.07
N SER A 81 11.39 -2.47 4.79
CA SER A 81 11.65 -1.36 3.86
C SER A 81 10.70 -1.38 2.68
N GLU A 82 10.26 -0.21 2.24
CA GLU A 82 9.47 -0.09 1.02
C GLU A 82 10.28 -0.41 -0.24
N VAL A 83 9.55 -0.76 -1.29
CA VAL A 83 10.07 -0.87 -2.65
C VAL A 83 9.43 0.23 -3.48
N VAL A 84 10.26 1.07 -4.10
CA VAL A 84 9.80 2.07 -5.07
C VAL A 84 9.76 1.45 -6.45
N ILE A 85 8.61 1.53 -7.12
CA ILE A 85 8.38 0.90 -8.42
C ILE A 85 7.63 1.82 -9.37
N THR A 86 7.86 1.69 -10.66
CA THR A 86 7.10 2.41 -11.70
C THR A 86 6.01 1.51 -12.27
N ALA A 87 4.95 2.13 -12.79
CA ALA A 87 3.80 1.40 -13.32
C ALA A 87 4.13 0.57 -14.58
N ASP A 88 5.16 0.95 -15.34
CA ASP A 88 5.63 0.24 -16.53
C ASP A 88 6.64 -0.88 -16.23
N SER A 89 7.00 -1.07 -14.95
CA SER A 89 7.88 -2.18 -14.55
C SER A 89 7.17 -3.52 -14.64
N THR A 90 7.85 -4.52 -15.21
CA THR A 90 7.36 -5.91 -15.23
C THR A 90 7.26 -6.53 -13.84
N GLU A 91 8.04 -6.02 -12.88
CA GLU A 91 8.06 -6.48 -11.50
C GLU A 91 6.82 -6.03 -10.72
N LEU A 92 6.11 -4.98 -11.18
CA LEU A 92 4.89 -4.50 -10.55
C LEU A 92 3.88 -5.64 -10.29
N GLN A 93 3.80 -6.58 -11.23
CA GLN A 93 2.86 -7.70 -11.17
C GLN A 93 3.11 -8.68 -10.00
N ALA A 94 4.26 -8.60 -9.35
CA ALA A 94 4.60 -9.45 -8.22
C ALA A 94 4.04 -8.95 -6.89
N PHE A 95 3.71 -7.66 -6.80
CA PHE A 95 3.19 -7.06 -5.56
C PHE A 95 1.68 -7.22 -5.46
N PRO A 96 1.14 -7.56 -4.27
CA PRO A 96 -0.31 -7.57 -4.04
C PRO A 96 -0.88 -6.16 -3.86
N PHE A 97 -0.03 -5.21 -3.47
CA PHE A 97 -0.40 -3.86 -3.07
C PHE A 97 0.61 -2.84 -3.58
N VAL A 98 0.10 -1.69 -4.01
CA VAL A 98 0.91 -0.52 -4.35
C VAL A 98 0.25 0.74 -3.81
N PHE A 99 1.02 1.55 -3.08
CA PHE A 99 0.61 2.85 -2.55
C PHE A 99 1.02 3.98 -3.49
N MET A 100 0.12 4.91 -3.69
CA MET A 100 0.34 6.14 -4.47
C MET A 100 -0.23 7.34 -3.71
N THR A 101 0.49 8.44 -3.66
CA THR A 101 0.07 9.67 -3.00
C THR A 101 0.65 10.91 -3.68
N GLY A 102 0.15 12.08 -3.35
CA GLY A 102 0.66 13.37 -3.79
C GLY A 102 -0.40 14.47 -3.83
N HIS A 103 0.04 15.66 -4.27
CA HIS A 103 -0.79 16.87 -4.40
C HIS A 103 -0.90 17.34 -5.86
N LYS A 104 0.04 16.92 -6.71
CA LYS A 104 0.24 17.44 -8.04
C LYS A 104 -0.45 16.61 -9.12
N LEU A 105 -0.28 17.06 -10.35
CA LEU A 105 -0.84 16.41 -11.52
C LEU A 105 -0.45 14.92 -11.58
N VAL A 106 -1.43 14.07 -11.76
CA VAL A 106 -1.23 12.65 -12.10
C VAL A 106 -1.36 12.49 -13.61
N ARG A 107 -0.32 11.93 -14.21
CA ARG A 107 -0.31 11.57 -15.64
C ARG A 107 0.51 10.32 -15.83
N PHE A 108 -0.07 9.36 -16.51
CA PHE A 108 0.61 8.13 -16.93
C PHE A 108 0.85 8.11 -18.43
N SER A 109 2.00 7.63 -18.84
CA SER A 109 2.25 7.22 -20.23
C SER A 109 1.34 6.03 -20.58
N GLU A 110 1.23 5.73 -21.87
CA GLU A 110 0.45 4.56 -22.30
C GLU A 110 0.99 3.25 -21.70
N LYS A 111 2.31 3.13 -21.61
CA LYS A 111 2.98 1.95 -21.05
C LYS A 111 2.70 1.80 -19.55
N GLU A 112 2.76 2.89 -18.79
CA GLU A 112 2.42 2.91 -17.35
C GLU A 112 0.95 2.57 -17.13
N ARG A 113 0.05 3.14 -17.95
CA ARG A 113 -1.38 2.85 -17.89
C ARG A 113 -1.66 1.37 -18.15
N GLN A 114 -1.03 0.79 -19.18
CA GLN A 114 -1.17 -0.62 -19.48
C GLN A 114 -0.61 -1.50 -18.35
N GLY A 115 0.49 -1.09 -17.72
CA GLY A 115 1.05 -1.77 -16.55
C GLY A 115 0.09 -1.79 -15.36
N LEU A 116 -0.59 -0.68 -15.08
CA LEU A 116 -1.62 -0.59 -14.04
C LEU A 116 -2.86 -1.44 -14.36
N ILE A 117 -3.30 -1.43 -15.63
CA ILE A 117 -4.41 -2.30 -16.08
C ILE A 117 -4.07 -3.77 -15.82
N ASN A 118 -2.88 -4.20 -16.22
CA ASN A 118 -2.42 -5.56 -16.01
C ASN A 118 -2.30 -5.89 -14.51
N PHE A 119 -1.82 -4.94 -13.71
CA PHE A 119 -1.71 -5.08 -12.26
C PHE A 119 -3.07 -5.35 -11.60
N VAL A 120 -4.06 -4.54 -11.93
CA VAL A 120 -5.44 -4.70 -11.44
C VAL A 120 -6.06 -6.00 -11.96
N HIS A 121 -5.89 -6.31 -13.24
CA HIS A 121 -6.43 -7.54 -13.83
C HIS A 121 -5.82 -8.82 -13.22
N ASN A 122 -4.59 -8.74 -12.71
CA ASN A 122 -3.92 -9.82 -11.98
C ASN A 122 -4.25 -9.82 -10.48
N GLY A 123 -5.21 -9.01 -10.03
CA GLY A 123 -5.70 -8.96 -8.65
C GLY A 123 -4.82 -8.10 -7.72
N GLY A 124 -3.97 -7.20 -8.24
CA GLY A 124 -3.28 -6.19 -7.44
C GLY A 124 -4.22 -5.09 -6.97
N LEU A 125 -3.92 -4.48 -5.83
CA LEU A 125 -4.61 -3.33 -5.28
C LEU A 125 -3.73 -2.08 -5.36
N LEU A 126 -4.14 -1.12 -6.17
CA LEU A 126 -3.61 0.25 -6.14
C LEU A 126 -4.39 1.05 -5.10
N PHE A 127 -3.73 1.51 -4.05
CA PHE A 127 -4.29 2.49 -3.12
C PHE A 127 -3.74 3.87 -3.45
N SER A 128 -4.60 4.77 -3.89
CA SER A 128 -4.30 6.16 -4.20
C SER A 128 -4.92 7.08 -3.15
N ASP A 129 -4.07 7.82 -2.46
CA ASP A 129 -4.46 8.75 -1.39
C ASP A 129 -4.10 10.18 -1.80
N ASP A 130 -5.12 11.01 -1.95
CA ASP A 130 -4.99 12.41 -2.35
C ASP A 130 -4.79 13.29 -1.11
N CYS A 131 -3.63 13.94 -1.05
CA CYS A 131 -3.26 14.79 0.06
C CYS A 131 -3.83 16.23 -0.02
N ASN A 132 -4.63 16.56 -1.03
CA ASN A 132 -5.16 17.93 -1.17
C ASN A 132 -6.44 18.20 -0.39
N HIS A 133 -7.13 17.20 0.11
CA HIS A 133 -8.46 17.33 0.71
C HIS A 133 -9.51 18.05 -0.19
N ASP A 134 -9.29 18.04 -1.49
CA ASP A 134 -10.11 18.79 -2.43
C ASP A 134 -10.56 17.91 -3.61
N THR A 135 -11.85 17.60 -3.66
CA THR A 135 -12.46 16.84 -4.76
C THR A 135 -12.30 17.51 -6.13
N ASN A 136 -12.02 18.80 -6.15
CA ASN A 136 -11.76 19.59 -7.35
C ASN A 136 -10.27 19.87 -7.56
N GLY A 137 -9.42 19.38 -6.68
CA GLY A 137 -7.98 19.55 -6.73
C GLY A 137 -7.34 18.94 -7.96
N LEU A 138 -6.10 19.35 -8.20
CA LEU A 138 -5.35 18.91 -9.37
C LEU A 138 -5.12 17.40 -9.38
N TYR A 139 -4.76 16.84 -8.21
CA TYR A 139 -4.59 15.39 -8.06
C TYR A 139 -5.89 14.66 -8.34
N ALA A 140 -6.98 15.01 -7.64
CA ALA A 140 -8.27 14.38 -7.77
C ALA A 140 -8.74 14.30 -9.23
N LYS A 141 -8.81 15.44 -9.92
CA LYS A 141 -9.26 15.51 -11.32
C LYS A 141 -8.37 14.76 -12.28
N SER A 142 -7.05 14.86 -12.11
CA SER A 142 -6.11 14.20 -13.01
C SER A 142 -6.08 12.68 -12.76
N PHE A 143 -6.13 12.24 -11.51
CA PHE A 143 -6.23 10.80 -11.19
C PHE A 143 -7.53 10.20 -11.73
N GLU A 144 -8.67 10.87 -11.55
CA GLU A 144 -9.94 10.42 -12.12
C GLU A 144 -9.88 10.29 -13.64
N ALA A 145 -9.28 11.28 -14.32
CA ALA A 145 -9.10 11.23 -15.77
C ALA A 145 -8.20 10.06 -16.21
N GLU A 146 -7.13 9.77 -15.48
CA GLU A 146 -6.27 8.62 -15.77
C GLU A 146 -6.99 7.28 -15.51
N MET A 147 -7.78 7.18 -14.43
CA MET A 147 -8.58 5.98 -14.17
C MET A 147 -9.66 5.78 -15.24
N GLN A 148 -10.29 6.85 -15.71
CA GLN A 148 -11.26 6.76 -16.80
C GLN A 148 -10.62 6.28 -18.12
N ARG A 149 -9.36 6.63 -18.37
CA ARG A 149 -8.62 6.12 -19.53
C ARG A 149 -8.22 4.66 -19.38
N ALA A 150 -7.79 4.27 -18.17
CA ALA A 150 -7.33 2.91 -17.87
C ALA A 150 -8.50 1.90 -17.77
N PHE A 151 -9.58 2.31 -17.16
CA PHE A 151 -10.75 1.47 -16.83
C PHE A 151 -12.04 2.16 -17.31
N PRO A 152 -12.27 2.30 -18.61
CA PRO A 152 -13.41 3.02 -19.13
C PRO A 152 -14.73 2.33 -18.75
N GLY A 153 -15.71 3.13 -18.31
CA GLY A 153 -17.04 2.63 -17.99
C GLY A 153 -17.77 3.48 -16.95
N PRO A 154 -19.04 3.23 -16.70
CA PRO A 154 -19.86 4.01 -15.77
C PRO A 154 -19.48 3.76 -14.29
N ALA A 155 -18.77 2.69 -14.00
CA ALA A 155 -18.35 2.31 -12.65
C ALA A 155 -16.89 2.71 -12.31
N THR A 156 -16.26 3.50 -13.17
CA THR A 156 -14.90 3.98 -12.89
C THR A 156 -14.90 4.91 -11.68
N LEU A 157 -14.08 4.59 -10.69
CA LEU A 157 -14.06 5.25 -9.38
C LEU A 157 -15.46 5.42 -8.75
N ALA A 158 -16.23 4.35 -8.75
CA ALA A 158 -17.54 4.34 -8.10
C ALA A 158 -17.40 4.45 -6.58
N LYS A 159 -18.39 5.08 -5.93
CA LYS A 159 -18.49 5.10 -4.47
C LYS A 159 -18.62 3.67 -3.94
N LEU A 160 -17.74 3.28 -3.00
CA LEU A 160 -17.84 1.99 -2.35
C LEU A 160 -18.97 1.98 -1.32
N PRO A 161 -19.84 0.95 -1.31
CA PRO A 161 -20.90 0.84 -0.32
C PRO A 161 -20.31 0.56 1.07
N LYS A 162 -20.96 1.02 2.14
CA LYS A 162 -20.51 0.85 3.53
C LYS A 162 -20.24 -0.61 3.93
N HIS A 163 -20.91 -1.57 3.31
CA HIS A 163 -20.71 -2.99 3.55
C HIS A 163 -19.59 -3.62 2.70
N HIS A 164 -18.85 -2.83 1.93
CA HIS A 164 -17.76 -3.34 1.09
C HIS A 164 -16.72 -4.08 1.94
N ALA A 165 -16.14 -5.16 1.38
CA ALA A 165 -15.19 -6.03 2.09
C ALA A 165 -13.96 -5.30 2.64
N ILE A 166 -13.49 -4.22 1.98
CA ILE A 166 -12.37 -3.41 2.44
C ILE A 166 -12.58 -2.82 3.85
N TYR A 167 -13.82 -2.51 4.22
CA TYR A 167 -14.17 -1.99 5.54
C TYR A 167 -14.34 -3.07 6.60
N ASN A 168 -14.23 -4.34 6.23
CA ASN A 168 -14.49 -5.48 7.10
C ASN A 168 -13.44 -6.59 7.01
N SER A 169 -12.35 -6.36 6.29
CA SER A 169 -11.31 -7.38 6.01
C SER A 169 -10.59 -7.87 7.27
N PHE A 170 -10.44 -7.03 8.29
CA PHE A 170 -9.87 -7.36 9.59
C PHE A 170 -10.63 -6.67 10.72
N PHE A 171 -10.54 -5.34 10.81
CA PHE A 171 -11.36 -4.53 11.71
C PHE A 171 -12.70 -4.20 11.06
N LYS A 172 -13.71 -3.91 11.89
CA LYS A 172 -15.07 -3.57 11.46
C LYS A 172 -15.25 -2.05 11.41
N PHE A 173 -15.62 -1.54 10.23
CA PHE A 173 -16.00 -0.15 9.99
C PHE A 173 -17.41 -0.11 9.39
N PRO A 174 -18.47 -0.27 10.19
CA PRO A 174 -19.84 -0.40 9.69
C PRO A 174 -20.36 0.86 9.01
N ASP A 175 -19.78 2.02 9.33
CA ASP A 175 -20.17 3.31 8.77
C ASP A 175 -19.35 3.72 7.54
N GLY A 176 -18.46 2.87 7.08
CA GLY A 176 -17.52 3.15 5.99
C GLY A 176 -16.13 3.53 6.49
N PRO A 177 -15.31 4.25 5.71
CA PRO A 177 -13.95 4.57 6.10
C PRO A 177 -13.92 5.49 7.33
N PRO A 178 -12.97 5.30 8.27
CA PRO A 178 -12.81 6.21 9.39
C PRO A 178 -12.42 7.59 8.87
N GLN A 179 -12.98 8.64 9.47
CA GLN A 179 -12.66 10.01 9.12
C GLN A 179 -11.27 10.39 9.66
N THR A 180 -10.49 11.11 8.87
CA THR A 180 -9.23 11.71 9.30
C THR A 180 -9.45 12.81 10.32
N THR A 181 -8.41 13.25 11.01
CA THR A 181 -8.52 14.25 12.07
C THR A 181 -8.86 15.63 11.50
N HIS A 182 -9.58 16.40 12.29
CA HIS A 182 -9.95 17.77 11.94
C HIS A 182 -8.74 18.68 11.70
N GLU A 183 -7.61 18.38 12.33
CA GLU A 183 -6.39 19.18 12.14
C GLU A 183 -5.80 19.02 10.73
N LEU A 184 -5.96 17.86 10.08
CA LEU A 184 -5.61 17.68 8.69
C LEU A 184 -6.63 18.32 7.76
N ASN A 185 -7.91 18.32 8.15
CA ASN A 185 -8.98 18.98 7.41
C ASN A 185 -9.09 20.49 7.72
N GLY A 186 -8.24 21.03 8.58
CA GLY A 186 -8.29 22.40 9.08
C GLY A 186 -7.90 23.49 8.10
N TRP A 187 -7.55 23.14 6.86
CA TRP A 187 -7.26 24.10 5.79
C TRP A 187 -8.52 24.67 5.12
N GLY A 188 -9.69 24.31 5.60
CA GLY A 188 -10.94 25.01 5.30
C GLY A 188 -11.74 24.50 4.13
N ASP A 189 -11.37 23.39 3.57
CA ASP A 189 -11.95 22.93 2.30
C ASP A 189 -13.10 21.97 2.47
N ASN A 190 -13.56 21.58 3.60
CA ASN A 190 -14.81 20.81 3.84
C ASN A 190 -15.29 19.88 2.69
N VAL A 191 -14.39 19.52 1.76
CA VAL A 191 -14.67 18.82 0.52
C VAL A 191 -14.08 17.40 0.56
N VAL A 192 -13.89 16.90 1.78
CA VAL A 192 -13.45 15.51 1.99
C VAL A 192 -14.68 14.60 1.94
N HIS A 193 -14.61 13.58 1.13
CA HIS A 193 -15.66 12.57 1.07
C HIS A 193 -15.69 11.71 2.34
N ASP A 194 -16.87 11.43 2.88
CA ASP A 194 -17.10 10.46 3.94
C ASP A 194 -17.10 9.00 3.46
N TYR A 195 -16.61 8.77 2.24
CA TYR A 195 -16.54 7.47 1.57
C TYR A 195 -15.29 7.36 0.73
N THR A 196 -14.86 6.15 0.43
CA THR A 196 -13.86 5.91 -0.60
C THR A 196 -14.50 5.58 -1.94
N ARG A 197 -13.73 5.73 -3.01
CA ARG A 197 -14.10 5.38 -4.37
C ARG A 197 -13.19 4.25 -4.86
N GLY A 198 -13.65 3.47 -5.81
CA GLY A 198 -12.83 2.38 -6.31
C GLY A 198 -13.19 1.91 -7.71
N VAL A 199 -12.29 1.11 -8.25
CA VAL A 199 -12.51 0.33 -9.46
C VAL A 199 -12.51 -1.14 -9.08
N GLU A 200 -13.60 -1.83 -9.36
CA GLU A 200 -13.69 -3.28 -9.18
C GLU A 200 -13.47 -4.00 -10.50
N TYR A 201 -12.72 -5.08 -10.44
CA TYR A 201 -12.54 -5.99 -11.57
C TYR A 201 -12.80 -7.43 -11.13
N ARG A 202 -13.75 -8.09 -11.79
CA ARG A 202 -14.16 -9.48 -11.47
C ARG A 202 -14.54 -9.69 -10.00
N GLY A 203 -15.26 -8.73 -9.42
CA GLY A 203 -15.71 -8.79 -8.02
C GLY A 203 -14.61 -8.52 -6.98
N ARG A 204 -13.45 -8.02 -7.39
CA ARG A 204 -12.36 -7.61 -6.51
C ARG A 204 -12.02 -6.15 -6.73
N LEU A 205 -11.79 -5.42 -5.64
CA LEU A 205 -11.31 -4.05 -5.68
C LEU A 205 -9.85 -4.04 -6.17
N GLY A 206 -9.62 -3.39 -7.30
CA GLY A 206 -8.29 -3.23 -7.90
C GLY A 206 -7.72 -1.83 -7.73
N VAL A 207 -8.59 -0.82 -7.57
CA VAL A 207 -8.20 0.55 -7.24
C VAL A 207 -9.03 1.02 -6.07
N LEU A 208 -8.38 1.53 -5.03
CA LEU A 208 -8.97 2.25 -3.92
C LEU A 208 -8.49 3.70 -3.98
N TYR A 209 -9.41 4.66 -3.98
CA TYR A 209 -9.11 6.09 -3.97
C TYR A 209 -9.80 6.78 -2.80
N THR A 210 -9.08 7.66 -2.14
CA THR A 210 -9.60 8.57 -1.11
C THR A 210 -8.98 9.95 -1.23
N ASN A 211 -9.69 10.97 -0.78
CA ASN A 211 -9.18 12.31 -0.59
C ASN A 211 -9.21 12.72 0.90
N GLN A 212 -9.17 11.74 1.79
CA GLN A 212 -9.16 11.97 3.24
C GLN A 212 -7.76 12.20 3.81
N ASP A 213 -6.71 12.10 2.96
CA ASP A 213 -5.32 12.31 3.36
C ASP A 213 -4.85 11.38 4.48
N TYR A 214 -5.14 10.08 4.32
CA TYR A 214 -4.60 9.06 5.24
C TYR A 214 -3.08 9.01 5.22
N GLY A 215 -2.45 9.32 4.09
CA GLY A 215 -1.01 9.37 3.95
C GLY A 215 -0.38 10.35 4.93
N CYS A 216 -0.94 11.55 5.07
CA CYS A 216 -0.46 12.52 6.05
C CYS A 216 -0.69 12.05 7.48
N GLU A 217 -1.84 11.44 7.80
CA GLU A 217 -2.07 10.88 9.14
C GLU A 217 -1.11 9.73 9.46
N TRP A 218 -0.82 8.86 8.51
CA TRP A 218 0.12 7.74 8.69
C TRP A 218 1.56 8.20 8.70
N ASP A 219 1.90 9.31 8.05
CA ASP A 219 3.24 9.90 8.09
C ASP A 219 3.54 10.57 9.43
N TYR A 220 2.52 11.17 10.05
CA TYR A 220 2.62 11.71 11.40
C TYR A 220 2.62 10.57 12.40
N ASP A 221 3.82 10.19 12.81
CA ASP A 221 4.08 9.15 13.79
C ASP A 221 3.12 9.24 14.99
N TRP A 222 2.38 8.17 15.24
CA TRP A 222 1.56 8.01 16.43
C TRP A 222 2.33 8.29 17.75
N LYS A 223 3.66 8.16 17.77
CA LYS A 223 4.54 8.52 18.89
C LYS A 223 4.50 10.00 19.18
N ASN A 224 4.29 10.84 18.20
CA ASN A 224 4.16 12.29 18.39
C ASN A 224 2.77 12.69 18.90
N LYS A 225 1.83 11.77 19.02
CA LYS A 225 0.49 11.94 19.59
C LYS A 225 -0.34 13.08 19.00
N ARG A 226 0.03 13.58 17.84
CA ARG A 226 -0.61 14.73 17.20
C ARG A 226 -1.92 14.33 16.53
N PHE A 227 -1.99 13.11 16.00
CA PHE A 227 -3.16 12.54 15.33
C PHE A 227 -3.53 11.23 16.03
N ARG A 228 -4.65 11.23 16.77
CA ARG A 228 -4.95 10.16 17.72
C ARG A 228 -6.06 9.22 17.27
N LYS A 229 -6.42 9.18 16.00
CA LYS A 229 -7.45 8.25 15.60
C LYS A 229 -6.84 6.88 15.32
N THR A 230 -6.84 6.02 16.32
CA THR A 230 -6.46 4.60 16.21
C THR A 230 -7.18 3.91 15.05
N ASP A 231 -8.38 4.35 14.69
CA ASP A 231 -9.16 3.78 13.60
C ASP A 231 -8.49 3.99 12.24
N ASN A 232 -7.79 5.09 12.00
CA ASN A 232 -7.08 5.29 10.74
C ASN A 232 -5.93 4.30 10.57
N THR A 233 -5.19 4.03 11.64
CA THR A 233 -4.15 3.00 11.68
C THR A 233 -4.74 1.60 11.46
N ARG A 234 -5.89 1.31 12.05
CA ARG A 234 -6.63 0.06 11.84
C ARG A 234 -7.14 -0.07 10.41
N PHE A 235 -7.50 1.04 9.78
CA PHE A 235 -7.92 1.02 8.38
C PHE A 235 -6.75 0.69 7.44
N ALA A 236 -5.54 1.16 7.73
CA ALA A 236 -4.34 0.71 7.01
C ALA A 236 -4.15 -0.81 7.07
N VAL A 237 -4.37 -1.41 8.25
CA VAL A 237 -4.35 -2.87 8.41
C VAL A 237 -5.42 -3.54 7.55
N ASN A 238 -6.64 -3.00 7.51
CA ASN A 238 -7.70 -3.53 6.64
C ASN A 238 -7.27 -3.54 5.18
N ILE A 239 -6.67 -2.45 4.69
CA ILE A 239 -6.22 -2.34 3.30
C ILE A 239 -5.16 -3.40 3.00
N VAL A 240 -4.19 -3.59 3.90
CA VAL A 240 -3.14 -4.61 3.74
C VAL A 240 -3.72 -6.02 3.76
N VAL A 241 -4.56 -6.34 4.74
CA VAL A 241 -5.21 -7.67 4.81
C VAL A 241 -6.03 -7.94 3.55
N TYR A 242 -6.83 -6.96 3.11
CA TYR A 242 -7.60 -7.10 1.87
C TYR A 242 -6.71 -7.37 0.64
N ALA A 243 -5.58 -6.69 0.55
CA ALA A 243 -4.65 -6.88 -0.56
C ALA A 243 -4.00 -8.27 -0.56
N MET A 244 -3.81 -8.87 0.63
CA MET A 244 -3.17 -10.18 0.80
C MET A 244 -4.13 -11.36 0.61
N THR A 245 -5.45 -11.14 0.68
CA THR A 245 -6.50 -12.16 0.45
C THR A 245 -6.94 -12.17 -1.00
#